data_508c858dcd940441e2d8b925779689ef
#
_entry.id   508c858dcd940441e2d8b925779689ef
#
_cell.length_a   1.000
_cell.length_b   1.000
_cell.length_c   1.000
_cell.angle_alpha   90.00
_cell.angle_beta   90.00
_cell.angle_gamma   90.00
#
_symmetry.space_group_name_H-M   'P 1'
#
loop_
_entity.id
_entity.type
_entity.pdbx_description
1 polymer ?
#
loop_
_entity_poly.entity_id
_entity_poly.type
_entity_poly.pdbx_seq_one_letter_code
_entity_poly.pdbx_strand_id
1 'polypeptide(L)'
;MLRVIQNHRRAAYDVESKEYVGLSVKPLGIDAELCPDDLLDAARDTWDRALNLGTEFGFRNAQTTVIAPTGTIGLVMNCDTTGVEPSFSLVQFKSLAGGGMLKIINNGVKLALTELGYDDNQIDEIESYVMGSKSIEGCSSISRERLTKAGFGEAEFAMIEDSIGAAYDIRGAFNANTLGTDFCTNVLGLNQDQLDNPFFDVLKHIGFSPSEIDAANDYVFGRMTIEGAPNLKEEHLAVFDCATPCGKYGERSIAWPAHVRMMAAAQPFISGAISKTVNLPSSATIDDIREVYNLSHSTMNKATAVYRDQSKLSQPLMNKLVDTSSMDQEDVNESSTITTENAVQQVIEALPLPAEQAKPLADAYVHNYIATRRPLPDVRESKTMKARVGGHTVYLSSSMYEDGRLGEIMLTTSKEGMAWRSLLNQFAIAVSIGLQYGVPLDAFVKSFTFQKFEPSGMVSGGSGRVKMACSIVDYIFRELAINHLNRDDLSHVLAEDLDSTSISRPEHTSDGIARNVGHQRNIQTTLDVDMWNYTDTVPF
;
A
#
# COMPACT_ATOMS: atom_id res chain seq x y z
N MET A 1 -7.44 10.47 -38.16
CA MET A 1 -6.45 9.38 -38.05
C MET A 1 -5.20 9.66 -38.88
N LEU A 2 -5.25 9.92 -40.19
CA LEU A 2 -4.06 10.19 -41.02
C LEU A 2 -3.09 11.22 -40.43
N ARG A 3 -3.61 12.34 -39.90
CA ARG A 3 -2.78 13.37 -39.24
C ARG A 3 -1.97 12.79 -38.07
N VAL A 4 -2.57 11.93 -37.25
CA VAL A 4 -1.89 11.31 -36.08
C VAL A 4 -0.79 10.36 -36.55
N ILE A 5 -1.08 9.46 -37.50
CA ILE A 5 -0.08 8.54 -38.09
C ILE A 5 1.05 9.33 -38.74
N GLN A 6 0.73 10.41 -39.47
CA GLN A 6 1.72 11.27 -40.09
C GLN A 6 2.62 11.96 -39.06
N ASN A 7 2.09 12.36 -37.91
CA ASN A 7 2.90 12.96 -36.84
C ASN A 7 3.80 11.91 -36.17
N HIS A 8 3.33 10.66 -35.96
CA HIS A 8 4.18 9.56 -35.49
C HIS A 8 5.31 9.25 -36.48
N ARG A 9 5.00 9.20 -37.78
CA ARG A 9 6.02 9.06 -38.82
C ARG A 9 7.07 10.17 -38.73
N ARG A 10 6.62 11.43 -38.57
CA ARG A 10 7.52 12.58 -38.42
C ARG A 10 8.42 12.45 -37.19
N ALA A 11 7.91 11.93 -36.09
CA ALA A 11 8.71 11.66 -34.90
C ALA A 11 9.74 10.54 -35.13
N ALA A 12 9.43 9.51 -35.92
CA ALA A 12 10.40 8.48 -36.30
C ALA A 12 11.55 9.01 -37.19
N TYR A 13 11.33 10.15 -37.87
CA TYR A 13 12.33 10.83 -38.69
C TYR A 13 12.93 12.06 -38.00
N ASP A 14 12.55 12.36 -36.76
CA ASP A 14 12.94 13.53 -35.97
C ASP A 14 12.90 14.86 -36.76
N VAL A 15 11.81 15.10 -37.46
CA VAL A 15 11.67 16.33 -38.26
C VAL A 15 11.56 17.59 -37.40
N GLU A 16 11.71 18.75 -38.03
CA GLU A 16 11.58 20.05 -37.33
C GLU A 16 10.14 20.34 -36.88
N SER A 17 10.01 21.15 -35.81
CA SER A 17 8.72 21.50 -35.19
C SER A 17 7.68 22.04 -36.18
N LYS A 18 8.10 22.80 -37.20
CA LYS A 18 7.21 23.38 -38.24
C LYS A 18 6.52 22.35 -39.11
N GLU A 19 7.01 21.13 -39.16
CA GLU A 19 6.47 20.04 -40.01
C GLU A 19 5.33 19.29 -39.33
N TYR A 20 5.20 19.39 -38.00
CA TYR A 20 4.09 18.73 -37.29
C TYR A 20 2.78 19.49 -37.49
N VAL A 21 1.71 18.75 -37.74
CA VAL A 21 0.39 19.33 -38.04
C VAL A 21 -0.52 19.25 -36.80
N GLY A 22 -0.97 20.41 -36.34
CA GLY A 22 -1.92 20.54 -35.23
C GLY A 22 -1.32 20.12 -33.87
N LEU A 23 -0.02 20.29 -33.69
CA LEU A 23 0.65 20.15 -32.40
C LEU A 23 1.22 21.51 -31.99
N SER A 24 1.04 21.88 -30.73
CA SER A 24 1.65 23.07 -30.12
C SER A 24 3.05 22.80 -29.54
N VAL A 25 3.38 21.54 -29.32
CA VAL A 25 4.66 21.07 -28.78
C VAL A 25 5.24 20.04 -29.71
N LYS A 26 6.56 20.09 -29.95
CA LYS A 26 7.27 19.06 -30.72
C LYS A 26 7.40 17.80 -29.87
N PRO A 27 6.98 16.59 -30.34
CA PRO A 27 7.29 15.34 -29.67
C PRO A 27 8.81 15.10 -29.65
N LEU A 28 9.27 14.32 -28.69
CA LEU A 28 10.65 13.79 -28.74
C LEU A 28 10.74 12.84 -29.92
N GLY A 29 11.65 13.11 -30.87
CA GLY A 29 11.90 12.23 -32.00
C GLY A 29 12.79 11.05 -31.63
N ILE A 30 12.92 10.08 -32.55
CA ILE A 30 13.89 9.00 -32.39
C ILE A 30 15.27 9.57 -32.70
N ASP A 31 16.17 9.49 -31.74
CA ASP A 31 17.57 9.88 -31.91
C ASP A 31 18.29 8.81 -32.73
N ALA A 32 18.64 9.15 -33.96
CA ALA A 32 19.27 8.21 -34.88
C ALA A 32 20.72 7.84 -34.49
N GLU A 33 21.38 8.64 -33.65
CA GLU A 33 22.76 8.34 -33.20
C GLU A 33 22.75 7.34 -32.03
N LEU A 34 21.66 7.30 -31.26
CA LEU A 34 21.51 6.42 -30.08
C LEU A 34 20.63 5.19 -30.34
N CYS A 35 19.80 5.22 -31.39
CA CYS A 35 18.93 4.12 -31.72
C CYS A 35 19.67 3.06 -32.58
N PRO A 36 19.60 1.76 -32.23
CA PRO A 36 20.13 0.72 -33.11
C PRO A 36 19.53 0.81 -34.53
N ASP A 37 20.36 0.65 -35.55
CA ASP A 37 19.99 0.85 -36.97
C ASP A 37 18.78 0.01 -37.37
N ASP A 38 18.73 -1.26 -36.98
CA ASP A 38 17.62 -2.17 -37.27
C ASP A 38 16.29 -1.74 -36.67
N LEU A 39 16.30 -1.17 -35.47
CA LEU A 39 15.10 -0.64 -34.82
C LEU A 39 14.66 0.70 -35.44
N LEU A 40 15.61 1.54 -35.81
CA LEU A 40 15.35 2.81 -36.49
C LEU A 40 14.69 2.57 -37.84
N ASP A 41 15.26 1.67 -38.64
CA ASP A 41 14.74 1.30 -39.97
C ASP A 41 13.34 0.66 -39.83
N ALA A 42 13.16 -0.27 -38.89
CA ALA A 42 11.87 -0.92 -38.65
C ALA A 42 10.78 0.09 -38.23
N ALA A 43 11.13 1.08 -37.40
CA ALA A 43 10.20 2.13 -36.98
C ALA A 43 9.77 3.00 -38.17
N ARG A 44 10.73 3.43 -39.01
CA ARG A 44 10.47 4.24 -40.20
C ARG A 44 9.63 3.49 -41.21
N ASP A 45 10.02 2.28 -41.58
CA ASP A 45 9.28 1.42 -42.51
C ASP A 45 7.86 1.14 -42.06
N THR A 46 7.66 0.86 -40.75
CA THR A 46 6.35 0.55 -40.22
C THR A 46 5.41 1.77 -40.28
N TRP A 47 5.91 2.96 -39.93
CA TRP A 47 5.10 4.18 -40.04
C TRP A 47 4.84 4.61 -41.50
N ASP A 48 5.79 4.42 -42.39
CA ASP A 48 5.62 4.65 -43.85
C ASP A 48 4.53 3.75 -44.42
N ARG A 49 4.57 2.45 -44.10
CA ARG A 49 3.55 1.49 -44.54
C ARG A 49 2.18 1.83 -43.94
N ALA A 50 2.13 2.18 -42.61
CA ALA A 50 0.88 2.56 -41.96
C ALA A 50 0.25 3.81 -42.60
N LEU A 51 1.07 4.80 -42.96
CA LEU A 51 0.58 6.02 -43.62
C LEU A 51 0.10 5.71 -45.07
N ASN A 52 0.87 4.95 -45.86
CA ASN A 52 0.53 4.62 -47.22
C ASN A 52 -0.76 3.80 -47.31
N LEU A 53 -0.85 2.69 -46.55
CA LEU A 53 -2.04 1.83 -46.54
C LEU A 53 -3.24 2.58 -45.95
N GLY A 54 -3.03 3.38 -44.92
CA GLY A 54 -4.11 4.17 -44.31
C GLY A 54 -4.63 5.28 -45.22
N THR A 55 -3.80 5.80 -46.13
CA THR A 55 -4.23 6.78 -47.12
C THR A 55 -5.11 6.13 -48.19
N GLU A 56 -4.78 4.89 -48.61
CA GLU A 56 -5.51 4.15 -49.63
C GLU A 56 -6.78 3.49 -49.09
N PHE A 57 -6.72 2.81 -47.92
CA PHE A 57 -7.79 1.95 -47.41
C PHE A 57 -8.44 2.46 -46.12
N GLY A 58 -7.90 3.51 -45.52
CA GLY A 58 -8.32 3.98 -44.21
C GLY A 58 -7.79 3.10 -43.06
N PHE A 59 -8.34 3.36 -41.83
CA PHE A 59 -7.94 2.65 -40.63
C PHE A 59 -9.14 1.97 -39.97
N ARG A 60 -8.99 0.72 -39.60
CA ARG A 60 -10.00 -0.01 -38.85
C ARG A 60 -9.95 0.36 -37.35
N ASN A 61 -8.76 0.49 -36.79
CA ASN A 61 -8.53 0.75 -35.38
C ASN A 61 -7.85 2.10 -35.18
N ALA A 62 -8.22 2.80 -34.12
CA ALA A 62 -7.63 4.10 -33.78
C ALA A 62 -6.18 3.94 -33.26
N GLN A 63 -5.93 2.90 -32.49
CA GLN A 63 -4.64 2.56 -31.91
C GLN A 63 -4.48 1.04 -31.92
N THR A 64 -3.26 0.56 -32.10
CA THR A 64 -2.95 -0.88 -32.21
C THR A 64 -1.86 -1.35 -31.27
N THR A 65 -1.01 -0.45 -30.79
CA THR A 65 0.08 -0.74 -29.88
C THR A 65 -0.02 0.11 -28.61
N VAL A 66 0.39 -0.47 -27.48
CA VAL A 66 0.37 0.15 -26.15
C VAL A 66 1.45 -0.51 -25.31
N ILE A 67 2.05 0.23 -24.37
CA ILE A 67 2.78 -0.37 -23.27
C ILE A 67 1.86 -0.36 -22.05
N ALA A 68 1.26 -1.52 -21.79
CA ALA A 68 0.37 -1.72 -20.66
C ALA A 68 1.14 -1.91 -19.34
N PRO A 69 0.50 -1.79 -18.17
CA PRO A 69 1.14 -2.07 -16.87
C PRO A 69 1.64 -3.52 -16.73
N THR A 70 0.97 -4.48 -17.34
CA THR A 70 1.31 -5.93 -17.37
C THR A 70 1.56 -6.55 -15.98
N GLY A 71 0.90 -6.04 -14.92
CA GLY A 71 1.13 -6.49 -13.53
C GLY A 71 0.90 -7.98 -13.37
N THR A 72 -0.33 -8.44 -13.50
CA THR A 72 -0.70 -9.86 -13.31
C THR A 72 -0.02 -10.78 -14.31
N ILE A 73 0.03 -10.41 -15.59
CA ILE A 73 0.66 -11.24 -16.61
C ILE A 73 2.19 -11.30 -16.43
N GLY A 74 2.83 -10.21 -16.01
CA GLY A 74 4.25 -10.19 -15.67
C GLY A 74 4.58 -11.15 -14.53
N LEU A 75 3.74 -11.17 -13.48
CA LEU A 75 3.89 -12.11 -12.35
C LEU A 75 3.71 -13.56 -12.80
N VAL A 76 2.71 -13.85 -13.64
CA VAL A 76 2.48 -15.21 -14.17
C VAL A 76 3.67 -15.68 -15.01
N MET A 77 4.31 -14.78 -15.75
CA MET A 77 5.48 -15.09 -16.60
C MET A 77 6.81 -15.02 -15.82
N ASN A 78 6.77 -14.79 -14.52
CA ASN A 78 7.95 -14.62 -13.66
C ASN A 78 8.92 -13.51 -14.15
N CYS A 79 8.38 -12.41 -14.65
CA CYS A 79 9.17 -11.25 -14.99
C CYS A 79 9.61 -10.50 -13.73
N ASP A 80 10.84 -9.98 -13.73
CA ASP A 80 11.38 -9.17 -12.62
C ASP A 80 10.74 -7.79 -12.54
N THR A 81 10.29 -7.24 -13.67
CA THR A 81 9.61 -5.95 -13.79
C THR A 81 8.35 -6.08 -14.64
N THR A 82 7.51 -5.06 -14.64
CA THR A 82 6.24 -5.03 -15.39
C THR A 82 6.21 -3.86 -16.36
N GLY A 83 5.80 -4.12 -17.60
CA GLY A 83 5.74 -3.10 -18.66
C GLY A 83 7.11 -2.45 -18.89
N VAL A 84 7.14 -1.12 -18.85
CA VAL A 84 8.37 -0.30 -18.96
C VAL A 84 8.84 0.22 -17.60
N GLU A 85 8.29 -0.33 -16.51
CA GLU A 85 8.72 0.07 -15.17
C GLU A 85 10.13 -0.47 -14.87
N PRO A 86 10.99 0.32 -14.21
CA PRO A 86 12.22 -0.21 -13.63
C PRO A 86 11.89 -1.10 -12.42
N SER A 87 12.86 -1.84 -11.94
CA SER A 87 12.70 -2.55 -10.66
C SER A 87 12.34 -1.57 -9.54
N PHE A 88 11.33 -1.93 -8.76
CA PHE A 88 10.94 -1.10 -7.60
C PHE A 88 12.03 -1.11 -6.52
N SER A 89 12.60 -2.29 -6.26
CA SER A 89 13.72 -2.54 -5.35
C SER A 89 14.51 -3.75 -5.84
N LEU A 90 15.80 -3.84 -5.51
CA LEU A 90 16.64 -5.00 -5.85
C LEU A 90 16.19 -6.26 -5.12
N VAL A 91 15.69 -6.12 -3.91
CA VAL A 91 15.11 -7.21 -3.11
C VAL A 91 13.61 -7.03 -3.02
N GLN A 92 12.87 -8.08 -3.29
CA GLN A 92 11.42 -8.11 -3.27
C GLN A 92 10.90 -9.22 -2.36
N PHE A 93 9.73 -8.99 -1.78
CA PHE A 93 9.01 -9.99 -1.00
C PHE A 93 7.80 -10.48 -1.82
N LYS A 94 7.78 -11.76 -2.16
CA LYS A 94 6.64 -12.42 -2.83
C LYS A 94 5.79 -13.17 -1.82
N SER A 95 4.50 -12.85 -1.76
CA SER A 95 3.54 -13.61 -0.96
C SER A 95 3.28 -14.97 -1.60
N LEU A 96 3.38 -16.03 -0.80
CA LEU A 96 3.14 -17.40 -1.22
C LEU A 96 1.67 -17.79 -1.08
N ALA A 97 1.14 -18.59 -1.98
CA ALA A 97 -0.26 -19.03 -1.97
C ALA A 97 -0.64 -19.83 -0.71
N GLY A 98 0.33 -20.48 -0.06
CA GLY A 98 0.17 -21.22 1.20
C GLY A 98 0.37 -20.39 2.47
N GLY A 99 0.56 -19.08 2.34
CA GLY A 99 0.98 -18.19 3.42
C GLY A 99 2.51 -18.06 3.48
N GLY A 100 2.96 -16.98 4.15
CA GLY A 100 4.38 -16.62 4.19
C GLY A 100 4.80 -15.73 3.01
N MET A 101 6.03 -15.24 3.09
CA MET A 101 6.63 -14.38 2.06
C MET A 101 8.01 -14.93 1.71
N LEU A 102 8.31 -14.96 0.42
CA LEU A 102 9.62 -15.35 -0.09
C LEU A 102 10.41 -14.10 -0.43
N LYS A 103 11.57 -13.94 0.18
CA LYS A 103 12.53 -12.90 -0.13
C LYS A 103 13.38 -13.35 -1.32
N ILE A 104 13.38 -12.54 -2.38
CA ILE A 104 14.13 -12.80 -3.62
C ILE A 104 14.90 -11.56 -4.05
N ILE A 105 16.08 -11.77 -4.62
CA ILE A 105 16.81 -10.73 -5.34
C ILE A 105 16.40 -10.74 -6.80
N ASN A 106 16.42 -9.57 -7.44
CA ASN A 106 16.16 -9.44 -8.87
C ASN A 106 17.20 -10.24 -9.68
N ASN A 107 16.73 -11.11 -10.58
CA ASN A 107 17.60 -11.99 -11.38
C ASN A 107 18.60 -11.21 -12.25
N GLY A 108 18.27 -9.99 -12.63
CA GLY A 108 19.15 -9.10 -13.39
C GLY A 108 20.42 -8.69 -12.64
N VAL A 109 20.45 -8.76 -11.29
CA VAL A 109 21.62 -8.34 -10.52
C VAL A 109 22.83 -9.22 -10.84
N LYS A 110 22.68 -10.56 -10.77
CA LYS A 110 23.76 -11.48 -11.08
C LYS A 110 24.25 -11.34 -12.51
N LEU A 111 23.33 -11.22 -13.47
CA LEU A 111 23.66 -11.01 -14.88
C LEU A 111 24.45 -9.71 -15.08
N ALA A 112 23.99 -8.62 -14.48
CA ALA A 112 24.66 -7.33 -14.59
C ALA A 112 26.07 -7.36 -13.97
N LEU A 113 26.25 -7.99 -12.79
CA LEU A 113 27.57 -8.14 -12.18
C LEU A 113 28.53 -8.97 -13.07
N THR A 114 28.03 -10.03 -13.68
CA THR A 114 28.81 -10.85 -14.62
C THR A 114 29.26 -10.03 -15.84
N GLU A 115 28.33 -9.28 -16.46
CA GLU A 115 28.64 -8.42 -17.61
C GLU A 115 29.59 -7.26 -17.26
N LEU A 116 29.56 -6.77 -16.02
CA LEU A 116 30.47 -5.76 -15.50
C LEU A 116 31.86 -6.32 -15.15
N GLY A 117 32.07 -7.66 -15.27
CA GLY A 117 33.35 -8.34 -15.12
C GLY A 117 33.71 -8.72 -13.69
N TYR A 118 32.73 -8.87 -12.79
CA TYR A 118 32.94 -9.45 -11.46
C TYR A 118 33.05 -10.99 -11.56
N ASP A 119 33.95 -11.58 -10.78
CA ASP A 119 34.06 -13.03 -10.68
C ASP A 119 33.00 -13.64 -9.73
N ASP A 120 32.83 -14.98 -9.79
CA ASP A 120 31.80 -15.67 -9.01
C ASP A 120 31.94 -15.42 -7.50
N ASN A 121 33.18 -15.35 -6.96
CA ASN A 121 33.37 -15.10 -5.53
C ASN A 121 32.93 -13.67 -5.14
N GLN A 122 33.27 -12.68 -5.95
CA GLN A 122 32.84 -11.29 -5.75
C GLN A 122 31.30 -11.17 -5.83
N ILE A 123 30.69 -11.88 -6.77
CA ILE A 123 29.23 -11.93 -6.92
C ILE A 123 28.58 -12.54 -5.68
N ASP A 124 29.09 -13.67 -5.20
CA ASP A 124 28.56 -14.34 -4.00
C ASP A 124 28.70 -13.46 -2.74
N GLU A 125 29.81 -12.72 -2.59
CA GLU A 125 29.98 -11.77 -1.50
C GLU A 125 29.00 -10.59 -1.60
N ILE A 126 28.76 -10.05 -2.80
CA ILE A 126 27.79 -8.99 -3.03
C ILE A 126 26.37 -9.50 -2.75
N GLU A 127 26.01 -10.69 -3.25
CA GLU A 127 24.69 -11.28 -3.00
C GLU A 127 24.48 -11.55 -1.51
N SER A 128 25.51 -12.04 -0.80
CA SER A 128 25.46 -12.27 0.65
C SER A 128 25.29 -10.96 1.43
N TYR A 129 25.91 -9.88 0.99
CA TYR A 129 25.73 -8.55 1.58
C TYR A 129 24.28 -8.05 1.40
N VAL A 130 23.69 -8.28 0.23
CA VAL A 130 22.34 -7.82 -0.10
C VAL A 130 21.27 -8.70 0.57
N MET A 131 21.44 -10.02 0.56
CA MET A 131 20.44 -11.00 0.98
C MET A 131 20.61 -11.52 2.41
N GLY A 132 21.80 -11.37 2.98
CA GLY A 132 22.20 -11.93 4.27
C GLY A 132 22.61 -13.40 4.19
N SER A 133 23.24 -13.87 5.28
CA SER A 133 23.69 -15.26 5.44
C SER A 133 22.54 -16.25 5.60
N LYS A 134 21.36 -15.78 6.02
CA LYS A 134 20.19 -16.60 6.40
C LYS A 134 20.46 -17.60 7.55
N SER A 135 21.46 -17.32 8.35
CA SER A 135 21.87 -18.12 9.52
C SER A 135 22.57 -17.22 10.53
N ILE A 136 22.45 -17.55 11.82
CA ILE A 136 23.25 -16.89 12.87
C ILE A 136 24.66 -17.46 12.97
N GLU A 137 24.97 -18.55 12.27
CA GLU A 137 26.28 -19.15 12.29
C GLU A 137 27.34 -18.19 11.72
N GLY A 138 28.41 -17.97 12.47
CA GLY A 138 29.43 -16.98 12.09
C GLY A 138 29.08 -15.51 12.40
N CYS A 139 27.90 -15.22 12.94
CA CYS A 139 27.55 -13.88 13.36
C CYS A 139 28.39 -13.43 14.56
N SER A 140 29.26 -12.44 14.36
CA SER A 140 30.14 -11.92 15.42
C SER A 140 29.39 -11.06 16.45
N SER A 141 28.35 -10.37 16.03
CA SER A 141 27.56 -9.45 16.87
C SER A 141 26.69 -10.20 17.88
N ILE A 142 26.04 -11.31 17.44
CA ILE A 142 25.30 -12.23 18.33
C ILE A 142 25.97 -13.58 18.24
N SER A 143 27.09 -13.72 18.95
CA SER A 143 27.89 -14.96 18.88
C SER A 143 27.24 -16.11 19.64
N ARG A 144 27.39 -17.31 19.10
CA ARG A 144 26.93 -18.57 19.73
C ARG A 144 27.43 -18.71 21.16
N GLU A 145 28.67 -18.27 21.44
CA GLU A 145 29.24 -18.32 22.80
C GLU A 145 28.48 -17.44 23.80
N ARG A 146 28.06 -16.23 23.39
CA ARG A 146 27.29 -15.32 24.25
C ARG A 146 25.89 -15.88 24.50
N LEU A 147 25.26 -16.44 23.48
CA LEU A 147 23.96 -17.10 23.61
C LEU A 147 24.04 -18.32 24.52
N THR A 148 25.09 -19.16 24.41
CA THR A 148 25.30 -20.29 25.30
C THR A 148 25.48 -19.84 26.76
N LYS A 149 26.20 -18.73 27.02
CA LYS A 149 26.30 -18.15 28.36
C LYS A 149 24.97 -17.66 28.90
N ALA A 150 24.03 -17.25 28.03
CA ALA A 150 22.67 -16.87 28.40
C ALA A 150 21.72 -18.08 28.56
N GLY A 151 22.22 -19.30 28.35
CA GLY A 151 21.48 -20.54 28.59
C GLY A 151 20.93 -21.24 27.34
N PHE A 152 21.25 -20.73 26.13
CA PHE A 152 20.83 -21.38 24.87
C PHE A 152 21.62 -22.66 24.63
N GLY A 153 20.93 -23.75 24.30
CA GLY A 153 21.49 -25.03 23.91
C GLY A 153 21.25 -25.36 22.43
N GLU A 154 21.60 -26.57 22.02
CA GLU A 154 21.47 -27.03 20.64
C GLU A 154 20.02 -27.04 20.17
N ALA A 155 19.04 -27.29 21.06
CA ALA A 155 17.63 -27.30 20.74
C ALA A 155 17.15 -25.88 20.38
N GLU A 156 17.52 -24.87 21.16
CA GLU A 156 17.17 -23.47 20.92
C GLU A 156 17.85 -22.94 19.66
N PHE A 157 19.10 -23.30 19.39
CA PHE A 157 19.77 -22.95 18.13
C PHE A 157 19.06 -23.54 16.92
N ALA A 158 18.62 -24.81 16.99
CA ALA A 158 17.87 -25.42 15.90
C ALA A 158 16.50 -24.71 15.64
N MET A 159 15.80 -24.32 16.72
CA MET A 159 14.54 -23.55 16.61
C MET A 159 14.75 -22.16 15.98
N ILE A 160 15.85 -21.49 16.36
CA ILE A 160 16.20 -20.17 15.79
C ILE A 160 16.49 -20.30 14.30
N GLU A 161 17.36 -21.26 13.90
CA GLU A 161 17.72 -21.48 12.50
C GLU A 161 16.49 -21.82 11.63
N ASP A 162 15.58 -22.65 12.13
CA ASP A 162 14.33 -22.98 11.44
C ASP A 162 13.42 -21.75 11.28
N SER A 163 13.36 -20.91 12.32
CA SER A 163 12.50 -19.72 12.31
C SER A 163 13.04 -18.57 11.45
N ILE A 164 14.37 -18.47 11.24
CA ILE A 164 14.99 -17.44 10.40
C ILE A 164 14.42 -17.46 8.98
N GLY A 165 14.11 -18.64 8.44
CA GLY A 165 13.53 -18.78 7.11
C GLY A 165 12.18 -18.07 6.93
N ALA A 166 11.42 -17.90 8.01
CA ALA A 166 10.11 -17.24 8.04
C ALA A 166 10.15 -15.83 8.65
N ALA A 167 11.26 -15.46 9.31
CA ALA A 167 11.43 -14.17 9.95
C ALA A 167 11.93 -13.10 8.96
N TYR A 168 11.66 -11.84 9.28
CA TYR A 168 12.11 -10.68 8.52
C TYR A 168 13.10 -9.81 9.28
N ASP A 169 13.17 -10.03 10.59
CA ASP A 169 14.07 -9.38 11.53
C ASP A 169 14.54 -10.43 12.52
N ILE A 170 15.76 -10.29 13.03
CA ILE A 170 16.37 -11.26 13.93
C ILE A 170 15.56 -11.43 15.23
N ARG A 171 14.88 -10.37 15.69
CA ARG A 171 13.99 -10.41 16.84
C ARG A 171 12.81 -11.37 16.64
N GLY A 172 12.38 -11.56 15.38
CA GLY A 172 11.37 -12.54 15.00
C GLY A 172 11.79 -13.98 15.25
N ALA A 173 13.08 -14.28 15.24
CA ALA A 173 13.62 -15.59 15.60
C ALA A 173 13.87 -15.73 17.10
N PHE A 174 13.92 -14.64 17.87
CA PHE A 174 14.18 -14.62 19.31
C PHE A 174 12.94 -14.14 20.09
N ASN A 175 11.89 -14.92 20.09
CA ASN A 175 10.65 -14.62 20.81
C ASN A 175 10.08 -15.87 21.50
N ALA A 176 9.09 -15.66 22.38
CA ALA A 176 8.49 -16.74 23.16
C ALA A 176 7.78 -17.81 22.31
N ASN A 177 7.28 -17.46 21.12
CA ASN A 177 6.65 -18.42 20.22
C ASN A 177 7.67 -19.37 19.58
N THR A 178 8.88 -18.87 19.28
CA THR A 178 9.98 -19.64 18.70
C THR A 178 10.70 -20.47 19.77
N LEU A 179 11.08 -19.84 20.89
CA LEU A 179 11.91 -20.44 21.93
C LEU A 179 11.12 -21.30 22.95
N GLY A 180 9.78 -21.12 22.97
CA GLY A 180 8.90 -21.76 23.95
C GLY A 180 8.83 -21.01 25.28
N THR A 181 7.63 -21.02 25.88
CA THR A 181 7.34 -20.31 27.14
C THR A 181 8.16 -20.86 28.31
N ASP A 182 8.41 -22.17 28.34
CA ASP A 182 9.17 -22.82 29.40
C ASP A 182 10.65 -22.36 29.43
N PHE A 183 11.29 -22.28 28.29
CA PHE A 183 12.65 -21.75 28.17
C PHE A 183 12.70 -20.28 28.54
N CYS A 184 11.78 -19.48 28.01
CA CYS A 184 11.71 -18.04 28.30
C CYS A 184 11.49 -17.75 29.79
N THR A 185 10.66 -18.55 30.48
CA THR A 185 10.37 -18.36 31.91
C THR A 185 11.48 -18.89 32.80
N ASN A 186 11.94 -20.16 32.57
CA ASN A 186 12.81 -20.86 33.50
C ASN A 186 14.29 -20.54 33.28
N VAL A 187 14.70 -20.19 32.05
CA VAL A 187 16.10 -19.93 31.71
C VAL A 187 16.36 -18.44 31.55
N LEU A 188 15.52 -17.74 30.79
CA LEU A 188 15.67 -16.30 30.54
C LEU A 188 15.04 -15.41 31.61
N GLY A 189 14.20 -15.98 32.51
CA GLY A 189 13.61 -15.29 33.65
C GLY A 189 12.51 -14.29 33.27
N LEU A 190 11.83 -14.48 32.10
CA LEU A 190 10.76 -13.62 31.65
C LEU A 190 9.49 -13.84 32.49
N ASN A 191 8.83 -12.74 32.85
CA ASN A 191 7.52 -12.77 33.51
C ASN A 191 6.38 -12.85 32.47
N GLN A 192 5.13 -13.05 32.96
CA GLN A 192 3.96 -13.21 32.09
C GLN A 192 3.69 -11.97 31.23
N ASP A 193 3.85 -10.76 31.76
CA ASP A 193 3.63 -9.51 31.01
C ASP A 193 4.62 -9.36 29.84
N GLN A 194 5.87 -9.83 30.04
CA GLN A 194 6.90 -9.83 29.01
C GLN A 194 6.63 -10.90 27.93
N LEU A 195 6.11 -12.06 28.32
CA LEU A 195 5.73 -13.14 27.40
C LEU A 195 4.53 -12.75 26.54
N ASP A 196 3.57 -12.04 27.13
CA ASP A 196 2.34 -11.60 26.45
C ASP A 196 2.57 -10.35 25.58
N ASN A 197 3.71 -9.67 25.72
CA ASN A 197 4.08 -8.52 24.89
C ASN A 197 4.73 -8.97 23.58
N PRO A 198 4.03 -8.86 22.42
CA PRO A 198 4.57 -9.29 21.13
C PRO A 198 5.76 -8.44 20.64
N PHE A 199 6.00 -7.28 21.25
CA PHE A 199 7.11 -6.37 20.94
C PHE A 199 8.25 -6.46 21.95
N PHE A 200 8.23 -7.45 22.87
CA PHE A 200 9.29 -7.61 23.83
C PHE A 200 10.57 -8.11 23.15
N ASP A 201 11.66 -7.36 23.31
CA ASP A 201 12.96 -7.68 22.72
C ASP A 201 13.78 -8.60 23.65
N VAL A 202 13.75 -9.90 23.37
CA VAL A 202 14.50 -10.93 24.11
C VAL A 202 16.00 -10.70 24.01
N LEU A 203 16.52 -10.27 22.85
CA LEU A 203 17.96 -10.02 22.66
C LEU A 203 18.44 -8.86 23.55
N LYS A 204 17.68 -7.79 23.61
CA LYS A 204 17.95 -6.66 24.53
C LYS A 204 17.89 -7.10 25.99
N HIS A 205 16.93 -7.96 26.36
CA HIS A 205 16.79 -8.49 27.71
C HIS A 205 18.00 -9.30 28.16
N ILE A 206 18.58 -10.12 27.29
CA ILE A 206 19.77 -10.91 27.59
C ILE A 206 21.08 -10.15 27.39
N GLY A 207 21.01 -8.83 27.18
CA GLY A 207 22.16 -7.92 27.27
C GLY A 207 22.87 -7.63 25.95
N PHE A 208 22.20 -7.79 24.80
CA PHE A 208 22.71 -7.26 23.53
C PHE A 208 22.28 -5.79 23.35
N SER A 209 23.22 -4.97 22.88
CA SER A 209 22.92 -3.57 22.55
C SER A 209 22.14 -3.46 21.24
N PRO A 210 21.41 -2.36 21.02
CA PRO A 210 20.71 -2.12 19.74
C PRO A 210 21.65 -2.21 18.53
N SER A 211 22.86 -1.69 18.62
CA SER A 211 23.85 -1.74 17.54
C SER A 211 24.34 -3.15 17.23
N GLU A 212 24.46 -4.03 18.22
CA GLU A 212 24.80 -5.45 18.02
C GLU A 212 23.64 -6.19 17.35
N ILE A 213 22.41 -5.91 17.78
CA ILE A 213 21.19 -6.51 17.19
C ILE A 213 21.03 -6.06 15.72
N ASP A 214 21.22 -4.76 15.42
CA ASP A 214 21.17 -4.24 14.06
C ASP A 214 22.28 -4.84 13.17
N ALA A 215 23.51 -4.97 13.68
CA ALA A 215 24.59 -5.60 12.94
C ALA A 215 24.34 -7.10 12.69
N ALA A 216 23.73 -7.79 13.64
CA ALA A 216 23.31 -9.18 13.45
C ALA A 216 22.15 -9.28 12.45
N ASN A 217 21.22 -8.34 12.48
CA ASN A 217 20.14 -8.28 11.50
C ASN A 217 20.67 -8.06 10.07
N ASP A 218 21.63 -7.14 9.90
CA ASP A 218 22.32 -6.93 8.62
C ASP A 218 23.05 -8.19 8.15
N TYR A 219 23.69 -8.93 9.07
CA TYR A 219 24.40 -10.16 8.75
C TYR A 219 23.45 -11.28 8.32
N VAL A 220 22.35 -11.49 9.07
CA VAL A 220 21.42 -12.61 8.84
C VAL A 220 20.45 -12.33 7.69
N PHE A 221 19.92 -11.12 7.64
CA PHE A 221 18.87 -10.74 6.67
C PHE A 221 19.37 -9.82 5.55
N GLY A 222 20.65 -9.43 5.58
CA GLY A 222 21.25 -8.55 4.56
C GLY A 222 20.73 -7.12 4.59
N ARG A 223 21.44 -6.25 3.92
CA ARG A 223 21.12 -4.82 3.87
C ARG A 223 20.05 -4.42 2.87
N MET A 224 19.65 -5.36 2.00
CA MET A 224 18.66 -5.15 0.93
C MET A 224 19.01 -4.01 -0.04
N THR A 225 20.23 -3.53 -0.01
CA THR A 225 20.83 -2.58 -0.94
C THR A 225 22.19 -3.07 -1.39
N ILE A 226 22.59 -2.69 -2.60
CA ILE A 226 23.92 -2.99 -3.14
C ILE A 226 24.93 -1.89 -2.79
N GLU A 227 24.45 -0.74 -2.31
CA GLU A 227 25.28 0.37 -1.90
C GLU A 227 26.15 -0.02 -0.70
N GLY A 228 27.48 0.14 -0.85
CA GLY A 228 28.45 -0.27 0.13
C GLY A 228 28.79 -1.77 0.14
N ALA A 229 28.32 -2.55 -0.85
CA ALA A 229 28.67 -3.96 -0.99
C ALA A 229 30.18 -4.12 -1.23
N PRO A 230 30.79 -5.18 -0.67
CA PRO A 230 32.22 -5.44 -0.88
C PRO A 230 32.51 -5.65 -2.37
N ASN A 231 33.72 -5.27 -2.78
CA ASN A 231 34.22 -5.38 -4.16
C ASN A 231 33.46 -4.55 -5.21
N LEU A 232 32.29 -4.00 -4.93
CA LEU A 232 31.51 -3.26 -5.88
C LEU A 232 32.14 -1.87 -6.14
N LYS A 233 32.41 -1.56 -7.41
CA LYS A 233 32.94 -0.27 -7.80
C LYS A 233 31.85 0.80 -7.80
N GLU A 234 32.18 1.99 -7.34
CA GLU A 234 31.25 3.11 -7.25
C GLU A 234 30.68 3.51 -8.63
N GLU A 235 31.49 3.42 -9.68
CA GLU A 235 31.11 3.71 -11.07
C GLU A 235 30.00 2.77 -11.61
N HIS A 236 29.84 1.58 -11.00
CA HIS A 236 28.84 0.59 -11.39
C HIS A 236 27.52 0.72 -10.64
N LEU A 237 27.45 1.53 -9.58
CA LEU A 237 26.24 1.66 -8.74
C LEU A 237 25.02 2.10 -9.56
N ALA A 238 25.19 2.97 -10.55
CA ALA A 238 24.08 3.48 -11.36
C ALA A 238 23.33 2.39 -12.16
N VAL A 239 23.97 1.25 -12.44
CA VAL A 239 23.35 0.10 -13.13
C VAL A 239 22.27 -0.54 -12.25
N PHE A 240 22.39 -0.41 -10.94
CA PHE A 240 21.51 -1.03 -9.94
C PHE A 240 20.51 -0.05 -9.33
N ASP A 241 20.43 1.20 -9.82
CA ASP A 241 19.45 2.17 -9.35
C ASP A 241 18.02 1.67 -9.65
N CYS A 242 17.17 1.66 -8.62
CA CYS A 242 15.78 1.26 -8.70
C CYS A 242 14.83 2.46 -8.69
N ALA A 243 13.52 2.21 -8.80
CA ALA A 243 12.51 3.26 -8.75
C ALA A 243 12.48 3.99 -7.40
N THR A 244 12.87 3.31 -6.32
CA THR A 244 12.99 3.85 -4.96
C THR A 244 14.31 3.41 -4.32
N PRO A 245 14.82 4.13 -3.30
CA PRO A 245 15.99 3.69 -2.56
C PRO A 245 15.77 2.30 -1.94
N CYS A 246 16.80 1.44 -2.01
CA CYS A 246 16.69 0.04 -1.62
C CYS A 246 17.07 -0.18 -0.15
N GLY A 247 16.25 -0.94 0.60
CA GLY A 247 16.54 -1.30 1.98
C GLY A 247 16.57 -0.13 2.96
N LYS A 248 17.17 -0.36 4.14
CA LYS A 248 17.28 0.63 5.22
C LYS A 248 18.34 1.71 4.90
N TYR A 249 19.40 1.32 4.21
CA TYR A 249 20.62 2.13 4.02
C TYR A 249 20.79 2.68 2.60
N GLY A 250 19.96 2.27 1.64
CA GLY A 250 20.05 2.77 0.28
C GLY A 250 19.58 4.22 0.17
N GLU A 251 20.34 5.03 -0.56
CA GLU A 251 20.06 6.45 -0.82
C GLU A 251 19.77 6.70 -2.30
N ARG A 252 20.31 5.84 -3.17
CA ARG A 252 20.23 6.00 -4.62
C ARG A 252 18.90 5.53 -5.17
N SER A 253 18.39 6.26 -6.14
CA SER A 253 17.21 5.88 -6.94
C SER A 253 17.22 6.58 -8.28
N ILE A 254 16.46 6.09 -9.23
CA ILE A 254 16.24 6.72 -10.52
C ILE A 254 15.55 8.07 -10.31
N ALA A 255 16.21 9.16 -10.76
CA ALA A 255 15.63 10.49 -10.67
C ALA A 255 14.32 10.61 -11.47
N TRP A 256 13.33 11.31 -10.94
CA TRP A 256 12.01 11.41 -11.57
C TRP A 256 12.01 11.91 -13.04
N PRO A 257 12.91 12.81 -13.49
CA PRO A 257 12.94 13.20 -14.89
C PRO A 257 13.29 12.06 -15.86
N ALA A 258 14.06 11.07 -15.39
CA ALA A 258 14.42 9.91 -16.20
C ALA A 258 13.20 9.03 -16.51
N HIS A 259 12.26 8.90 -15.57
CA HIS A 259 10.99 8.19 -15.80
C HIS A 259 10.19 8.82 -16.94
N VAL A 260 10.09 10.16 -16.95
CA VAL A 260 9.35 10.90 -17.99
C VAL A 260 10.06 10.80 -19.35
N ARG A 261 11.40 10.95 -19.37
CA ARG A 261 12.21 10.84 -20.59
C ARG A 261 12.17 9.45 -21.21
N MET A 262 12.14 8.40 -20.38
CA MET A 262 12.00 7.01 -20.88
C MET A 262 10.68 6.82 -21.63
N MET A 263 9.57 7.32 -21.07
CA MET A 263 8.27 7.30 -21.78
C MET A 263 8.34 8.08 -23.09
N ALA A 264 8.92 9.27 -23.06
CA ALA A 264 9.03 10.14 -24.22
C ALA A 264 9.88 9.51 -25.35
N ALA A 265 10.97 8.83 -25.00
CA ALA A 265 11.82 8.12 -25.96
C ALA A 265 11.11 6.93 -26.62
N ALA A 266 10.25 6.23 -25.86
CA ALA A 266 9.50 5.10 -26.38
C ALA A 266 8.22 5.52 -27.16
N GLN A 267 7.69 6.70 -26.92
CA GLN A 267 6.39 7.15 -27.47
C GLN A 267 6.34 7.19 -29.02
N PRO A 268 7.41 7.55 -29.77
CA PRO A 268 7.39 7.52 -31.23
C PRO A 268 7.11 6.12 -31.83
N PHE A 269 7.48 5.05 -31.14
CA PHE A 269 7.26 3.67 -31.56
C PHE A 269 5.85 3.16 -31.29
N ILE A 270 5.08 3.84 -30.43
CA ILE A 270 3.84 3.35 -29.83
C ILE A 270 2.66 4.23 -30.27
N SER A 271 1.64 3.64 -30.91
CA SER A 271 0.43 4.37 -31.35
C SER A 271 -0.47 4.78 -30.19
N GLY A 272 -0.54 3.98 -29.12
CA GLY A 272 -1.29 4.24 -27.90
C GLY A 272 -0.47 4.91 -26.82
N ALA A 273 -0.98 4.90 -25.59
CA ALA A 273 -0.31 5.44 -24.40
C ALA A 273 0.67 4.42 -23.80
N ILE A 274 1.56 4.93 -22.96
CA ILE A 274 2.52 4.14 -22.17
C ILE A 274 2.13 4.28 -20.71
N SER A 275 1.86 3.15 -20.06
CA SER A 275 1.63 3.11 -18.62
C SER A 275 2.95 2.98 -17.89
N LYS A 276 3.35 4.06 -17.24
CA LYS A 276 4.54 4.12 -16.40
C LYS A 276 4.33 5.08 -15.25
N THR A 277 4.75 4.66 -14.07
CA THR A 277 4.72 5.49 -12.88
C THR A 277 5.97 6.37 -12.80
N VAL A 278 5.79 7.65 -12.55
CA VAL A 278 6.84 8.56 -12.12
C VAL A 278 6.93 8.47 -10.61
N ASN A 279 7.95 7.77 -10.11
CA ASN A 279 8.15 7.61 -8.68
C ASN A 279 8.87 8.82 -8.12
N LEU A 280 8.34 9.36 -7.02
CA LEU A 280 8.85 10.52 -6.31
C LEU A 280 9.16 10.13 -4.86
N PRO A 281 10.25 10.66 -4.28
CA PRO A 281 10.55 10.44 -2.86
C PRO A 281 9.51 11.12 -1.95
N SER A 282 9.47 10.72 -0.68
CA SER A 282 8.59 11.33 0.32
C SER A 282 8.86 12.83 0.56
N SER A 283 10.07 13.29 0.26
CA SER A 283 10.46 14.70 0.32
C SER A 283 9.96 15.55 -0.85
N ALA A 284 9.42 14.94 -1.91
CA ALA A 284 8.94 15.66 -3.09
C ALA A 284 7.82 16.64 -2.74
N THR A 285 7.90 17.81 -3.34
CA THR A 285 7.01 18.95 -3.14
C THR A 285 5.89 19.01 -4.19
N ILE A 286 4.95 19.93 -4.00
CA ILE A 286 3.92 20.25 -5.03
C ILE A 286 4.58 20.77 -6.31
N ASP A 287 5.69 21.51 -6.18
CA ASP A 287 6.40 22.05 -7.33
C ASP A 287 7.07 20.94 -8.15
N ASP A 288 7.64 19.92 -7.49
CA ASP A 288 8.16 18.74 -8.19
C ASP A 288 7.07 18.03 -9.01
N ILE A 289 5.87 17.87 -8.43
CA ILE A 289 4.73 17.28 -9.14
C ILE A 289 4.33 18.14 -10.35
N ARG A 290 4.32 19.46 -10.18
CA ARG A 290 4.05 20.40 -11.29
C ARG A 290 5.07 20.24 -12.41
N GLU A 291 6.36 20.15 -12.07
CA GLU A 291 7.45 19.95 -13.04
C GLU A 291 7.35 18.60 -13.75
N VAL A 292 6.88 17.52 -13.08
CA VAL A 292 6.60 16.24 -13.74
C VAL A 292 5.58 16.42 -14.85
N TYR A 293 4.45 17.09 -14.58
CA TYR A 293 3.42 17.33 -15.60
C TYR A 293 3.91 18.28 -16.71
N ASN A 294 4.67 19.32 -16.36
CA ASN A 294 5.27 20.22 -17.34
C ASN A 294 6.23 19.49 -18.28
N LEU A 295 7.13 18.66 -17.72
CA LEU A 295 8.08 17.89 -18.52
C LEU A 295 7.34 16.84 -19.38
N SER A 296 6.36 16.16 -18.83
CA SER A 296 5.55 15.18 -19.56
C SER A 296 4.80 15.83 -20.74
N HIS A 297 4.21 16.99 -20.52
CA HIS A 297 3.55 17.76 -21.58
C HIS A 297 4.57 18.24 -22.64
N SER A 298 5.72 18.81 -22.21
CA SER A 298 6.73 19.35 -23.13
C SER A 298 7.42 18.28 -23.98
N THR A 299 7.38 17.01 -23.55
CA THR A 299 7.89 15.85 -24.28
C THR A 299 6.81 15.04 -25.00
N MET A 300 5.54 15.54 -25.00
CA MET A 300 4.40 14.92 -25.70
C MET A 300 4.07 13.49 -25.26
N ASN A 301 4.25 13.16 -23.98
CA ASN A 301 3.76 11.92 -23.43
C ASN A 301 2.22 11.87 -23.44
N LYS A 302 1.63 10.74 -23.82
CA LYS A 302 0.17 10.58 -23.91
C LYS A 302 -0.50 10.28 -22.56
N ALA A 303 0.26 9.82 -21.57
CA ALA A 303 -0.22 9.55 -20.22
C ALA A 303 0.87 9.85 -19.20
N THR A 304 0.46 10.23 -17.98
CA THR A 304 1.35 10.50 -16.86
C THR A 304 0.70 9.98 -15.59
N ALA A 305 1.37 9.06 -14.89
CA ALA A 305 1.00 8.61 -13.57
C ALA A 305 2.09 8.99 -12.57
N VAL A 306 1.71 9.49 -11.41
CA VAL A 306 2.63 9.96 -10.37
C VAL A 306 2.38 9.18 -9.09
N TYR A 307 3.44 8.73 -8.45
CA TYR A 307 3.40 8.13 -7.13
C TYR A 307 4.47 8.73 -6.24
N ARG A 308 4.05 9.40 -5.15
CA ARG A 308 4.94 9.92 -4.13
C ARG A 308 5.00 8.91 -2.98
N ASP A 309 6.21 8.51 -2.59
CA ASP A 309 6.42 7.60 -1.47
C ASP A 309 5.74 8.12 -0.19
N GLN A 310 5.21 7.24 0.63
CA GLN A 310 4.47 7.53 1.87
C GLN A 310 3.23 8.43 1.70
N SER A 311 2.70 8.56 0.48
CA SER A 311 1.46 9.33 0.24
C SER A 311 0.19 8.58 0.62
N LYS A 312 0.28 7.29 0.95
CA LYS A 312 -0.84 6.43 1.37
C LYS A 312 -0.48 5.64 2.61
N LEU A 313 -1.45 5.42 3.48
CA LEU A 313 -1.30 4.60 4.71
C LEU A 313 -0.98 3.13 4.40
N SER A 314 -1.47 2.60 3.27
CA SER A 314 -1.18 1.25 2.79
C SER A 314 -0.52 1.34 1.43
N GLN A 315 0.72 0.90 1.34
CA GLN A 315 1.47 0.84 0.09
C GLN A 315 1.45 -0.59 -0.45
N PRO A 316 1.10 -0.80 -1.73
CA PRO A 316 1.05 -2.13 -2.34
C PRO A 316 2.44 -2.76 -2.53
N LEU A 317 3.49 -1.94 -2.61
CA LEU A 317 4.89 -2.35 -2.69
C LEU A 317 5.67 -1.62 -1.59
N MET A 318 6.36 -2.36 -0.74
CA MET A 318 7.22 -1.82 0.31
C MET A 318 8.67 -2.25 0.05
N ASN A 319 9.57 -1.30 0.10
CA ASN A 319 11.02 -1.52 0.04
C ASN A 319 11.66 -1.63 1.43
N LYS A 320 10.90 -1.27 2.46
CA LYS A 320 11.28 -1.41 3.87
C LYS A 320 10.13 -2.12 4.58
N LEU A 321 10.42 -3.16 5.33
CA LEU A 321 9.52 -3.59 6.39
C LEU A 321 9.49 -2.43 7.37
N VAL A 322 8.30 -1.94 7.70
CA VAL A 322 8.14 -0.89 8.70
C VAL A 322 8.77 -1.44 9.98
N ASP A 323 9.89 -0.85 10.36
CA ASP A 323 10.57 -1.21 11.60
C ASP A 323 9.70 -0.71 12.75
N THR A 324 8.79 -1.57 13.20
CA THR A 324 7.96 -1.30 14.39
C THR A 324 8.80 -1.35 15.67
N SER A 325 10.08 -1.76 15.58
CA SER A 325 11.00 -1.83 16.71
C SER A 325 11.77 -0.52 16.91
N SER A 326 11.85 0.37 15.93
CA SER A 326 12.48 1.68 16.05
C SER A 326 11.57 2.75 16.70
N MET A 327 10.40 2.39 17.17
CA MET A 327 9.71 3.15 18.21
C MET A 327 10.35 2.85 19.58
N ASP A 328 11.67 3.07 19.69
CA ASP A 328 12.34 3.08 20.98
C ASP A 328 11.67 4.16 21.83
N GLN A 329 11.17 3.75 23.00
CA GLN A 329 10.64 4.65 24.01
C GLN A 329 11.67 5.70 24.49
N GLU A 330 12.92 5.60 24.08
CA GLU A 330 13.99 6.56 24.41
C GLU A 330 14.09 7.71 23.42
N ASP A 331 13.81 7.51 22.13
CA ASP A 331 13.74 8.61 21.14
C ASP A 331 12.47 9.47 21.32
N VAL A 332 11.47 8.97 22.00
CA VAL A 332 10.31 9.77 22.45
C VAL A 332 10.70 10.69 23.61
N ASN A 333 11.79 10.43 24.33
CA ASN A 333 12.23 11.23 25.48
C ASN A 333 13.30 12.30 25.16
N GLU A 334 13.98 12.26 24.00
CA GLU A 334 14.95 13.31 23.61
C GLU A 334 14.46 14.24 22.49
N SER A 335 13.49 13.85 21.70
CA SER A 335 12.76 14.78 20.82
C SER A 335 11.63 15.37 21.66
N SER A 336 11.89 16.56 22.24
CA SER A 336 10.93 17.45 22.90
C SER A 336 9.59 16.80 23.17
N THR A 337 9.32 16.44 24.42
CA THR A 337 7.98 16.04 24.90
C THR A 337 7.00 17.09 24.41
N ILE A 338 6.40 16.84 23.25
CA ILE A 338 5.24 17.62 22.82
C ILE A 338 4.14 17.18 23.76
N THR A 339 4.06 17.83 24.94
CA THR A 339 2.90 17.68 25.79
C THR A 339 1.69 18.10 24.95
N THR A 340 0.54 17.47 25.17
CA THR A 340 -0.70 17.83 24.48
C THR A 340 -0.93 19.34 24.51
N GLU A 341 -0.51 20.00 25.58
CA GLU A 341 -0.57 21.47 25.77
C GLU A 341 0.35 22.23 24.80
N ASN A 342 1.58 21.76 24.57
CA ASN A 342 2.52 22.39 23.61
C ASN A 342 2.07 22.19 22.15
N ALA A 343 1.49 21.03 21.82
CA ALA A 343 0.92 20.77 20.50
C ALA A 343 -0.32 21.63 20.23
N VAL A 344 -1.21 21.79 21.24
CA VAL A 344 -2.36 22.69 21.18
C VAL A 344 -1.90 24.13 20.99
N GLN A 345 -0.87 24.57 21.70
CA GLN A 345 -0.33 25.93 21.58
C GLN A 345 0.25 26.20 20.18
N GLN A 346 1.01 25.26 19.60
CA GLN A 346 1.53 25.38 18.23
C GLN A 346 0.41 25.47 17.18
N VAL A 347 -0.67 24.70 17.36
CA VAL A 347 -1.82 24.76 16.45
C VAL A 347 -2.58 26.09 16.62
N ILE A 348 -2.71 26.61 17.85
CA ILE A 348 -3.31 27.94 18.10
C ILE A 348 -2.52 29.04 17.38
N GLU A 349 -1.19 29.01 17.45
CA GLU A 349 -0.31 30.00 16.80
C GLU A 349 -0.34 29.92 15.27
N ALA A 350 -0.61 28.74 14.72
CA ALA A 350 -0.71 28.52 13.26
C ALA A 350 -2.09 28.90 12.67
N LEU A 351 -3.14 29.04 13.52
CA LEU A 351 -4.47 29.37 13.03
C LEU A 351 -4.64 30.90 12.94
N PRO A 352 -5.17 31.43 11.82
CA PRO A 352 -5.44 32.86 11.64
C PRO A 352 -6.71 33.30 12.36
N LEU A 353 -6.88 32.93 13.62
CA LEU A 353 -8.06 33.17 14.47
C LEU A 353 -7.65 33.71 15.85
N PRO A 354 -8.51 34.51 16.53
CA PRO A 354 -8.28 34.88 17.93
C PRO A 354 -8.14 33.62 18.83
N ALA A 355 -7.23 33.65 19.79
CA ALA A 355 -6.88 32.52 20.65
C ALA A 355 -8.08 31.83 21.33
N GLU A 356 -9.11 32.59 21.72
CA GLU A 356 -10.34 32.05 22.31
C GLU A 356 -11.17 31.18 21.36
N GLN A 357 -11.08 31.45 20.04
CA GLN A 357 -11.77 30.67 19.01
C GLN A 357 -10.87 29.57 18.43
N ALA A 358 -9.56 29.78 18.44
CA ALA A 358 -8.58 28.80 17.98
C ALA A 358 -8.41 27.62 18.96
N LYS A 359 -8.53 27.86 20.27
CA LYS A 359 -8.30 26.83 21.30
C LYS A 359 -9.21 25.60 21.18
N PRO A 360 -10.56 25.71 21.04
CA PRO A 360 -11.40 24.52 20.90
C PRO A 360 -11.13 23.76 19.60
N LEU A 361 -10.73 24.46 18.51
CA LEU A 361 -10.36 23.84 17.25
C LEU A 361 -9.00 23.15 17.34
N ALA A 362 -8.03 23.76 18.03
CA ALA A 362 -6.72 23.18 18.27
C ALA A 362 -6.81 21.97 19.21
N ASP A 363 -7.61 22.05 20.29
CA ASP A 363 -7.89 20.91 21.17
C ASP A 363 -8.52 19.75 20.40
N ALA A 364 -9.52 20.01 19.56
CA ALA A 364 -10.14 18.99 18.72
C ALA A 364 -9.16 18.40 17.69
N TYR A 365 -8.30 19.23 17.10
CA TYR A 365 -7.29 18.79 16.14
C TYR A 365 -6.23 17.90 16.81
N VAL A 366 -5.68 18.34 17.92
CA VAL A 366 -4.65 17.61 18.68
C VAL A 366 -5.21 16.32 19.28
N HIS A 367 -6.43 16.33 19.83
CA HIS A 367 -7.10 15.11 20.30
C HIS A 367 -7.39 14.10 19.19
N ASN A 368 -7.56 14.54 17.94
CA ASN A 368 -7.71 13.65 16.80
C ASN A 368 -6.38 13.06 16.31
N TYR A 369 -5.25 13.72 16.55
CA TYR A 369 -3.93 13.30 16.07
C TYR A 369 -3.02 12.67 17.12
N ILE A 370 -3.22 12.96 18.44
CA ILE A 370 -2.46 12.38 19.54
C ILE A 370 -3.42 11.48 20.35
N ALA A 371 -3.89 10.41 19.74
CA ALA A 371 -4.83 9.51 20.38
C ALA A 371 -4.15 8.71 21.49
N THR A 372 -4.47 9.02 22.74
CA THR A 372 -4.21 8.13 23.86
C THR A 372 -5.29 7.06 23.91
N ARG A 373 -4.92 5.78 23.99
CA ARG A 373 -5.89 4.68 24.11
C ARG A 373 -6.76 4.88 25.35
N ARG A 374 -8.07 4.87 25.16
CA ARG A 374 -9.07 4.91 26.24
C ARG A 374 -9.70 3.52 26.35
N PRO A 375 -9.18 2.62 27.21
CA PRO A 375 -9.80 1.31 27.39
C PRO A 375 -11.22 1.47 27.95
N LEU A 376 -12.12 0.55 27.57
CA LEU A 376 -13.44 0.51 28.18
C LEU A 376 -13.37 0.02 29.64
N PRO A 377 -14.30 0.46 30.50
CA PRO A 377 -14.44 -0.08 31.85
C PRO A 377 -14.71 -1.60 31.82
N ASP A 378 -14.27 -2.31 32.86
CA ASP A 378 -14.51 -3.75 33.00
C ASP A 378 -16.01 -4.08 33.03
N VAL A 379 -16.84 -3.21 33.62
CA VAL A 379 -18.29 -3.30 33.62
C VAL A 379 -18.85 -2.22 32.69
N ARG A 380 -19.54 -2.67 31.63
CA ARG A 380 -20.03 -1.78 30.57
C ARG A 380 -21.34 -2.30 29.95
N GLU A 381 -22.13 -1.39 29.39
CA GLU A 381 -23.30 -1.78 28.62
C GLU A 381 -22.90 -2.32 27.24
N SER A 382 -23.51 -3.43 26.86
CA SER A 382 -23.27 -4.06 25.57
C SER A 382 -24.60 -4.48 24.92
N LYS A 383 -24.77 -4.16 23.64
CA LYS A 383 -25.91 -4.57 22.82
C LYS A 383 -25.47 -5.67 21.87
N THR A 384 -26.11 -6.84 21.99
CA THR A 384 -25.84 -7.98 21.10
C THR A 384 -26.96 -8.16 20.09
N MET A 385 -26.61 -8.22 18.82
CA MET A 385 -27.54 -8.50 17.71
C MET A 385 -27.19 -9.84 17.06
N LYS A 386 -28.22 -10.60 16.72
CA LYS A 386 -28.09 -11.87 15.99
C LYS A 386 -28.71 -11.72 14.61
N ALA A 387 -27.93 -12.00 13.58
CA ALA A 387 -28.41 -12.03 12.20
C ALA A 387 -27.93 -13.26 11.44
N ARG A 388 -28.51 -13.46 10.26
CA ARG A 388 -28.09 -14.49 9.32
C ARG A 388 -27.88 -13.83 7.96
N VAL A 389 -26.65 -13.90 7.44
CA VAL A 389 -26.23 -13.33 6.16
C VAL A 389 -25.89 -14.48 5.20
N GLY A 390 -26.58 -14.59 4.07
CA GLY A 390 -26.36 -15.67 3.11
C GLY A 390 -26.46 -17.09 3.73
N GLY A 391 -27.29 -17.26 4.78
CA GLY A 391 -27.41 -18.52 5.51
C GLY A 391 -26.45 -18.71 6.69
N HIS A 392 -25.48 -17.85 6.88
CA HIS A 392 -24.46 -17.89 7.95
C HIS A 392 -24.85 -17.00 9.13
N THR A 393 -24.89 -17.56 10.33
CA THR A 393 -25.28 -16.82 11.53
C THR A 393 -24.10 -16.03 12.08
N VAL A 394 -24.30 -14.73 12.29
CA VAL A 394 -23.35 -13.81 12.92
C VAL A 394 -23.98 -13.16 14.15
N TYR A 395 -23.20 -13.05 15.21
CA TYR A 395 -23.51 -12.27 16.40
C TYR A 395 -22.59 -11.08 16.42
N LEU A 396 -23.16 -9.88 16.46
CA LEU A 396 -22.46 -8.60 16.63
C LEU A 396 -22.80 -8.07 18.02
N SER A 397 -21.78 -7.95 18.89
CA SER A 397 -21.91 -7.24 20.16
C SER A 397 -21.17 -5.92 20.05
N SER A 398 -21.82 -4.83 20.46
CA SER A 398 -21.25 -3.48 20.49
C SER A 398 -21.31 -2.95 21.92
N SER A 399 -20.16 -2.51 22.46
CA SER A 399 -20.04 -1.94 23.79
C SER A 399 -19.71 -0.46 23.72
N MET A 400 -20.34 0.33 24.57
CA MET A 400 -20.26 1.80 24.55
C MET A 400 -19.62 2.33 25.83
N TYR A 401 -18.98 3.49 25.70
CA TYR A 401 -18.61 4.31 26.86
C TYR A 401 -19.87 4.95 27.49
N GLU A 402 -19.73 5.49 28.70
CA GLU A 402 -20.81 6.20 29.38
C GLU A 402 -21.36 7.42 28.60
N ASP A 403 -20.53 8.00 27.73
CA ASP A 403 -20.90 9.10 26.84
C ASP A 403 -21.63 8.65 25.54
N GLY A 404 -21.93 7.36 25.41
CA GLY A 404 -22.66 6.76 24.28
C GLY A 404 -21.80 6.47 23.05
N ARG A 405 -20.50 6.76 23.05
CA ARG A 405 -19.61 6.42 21.93
C ARG A 405 -19.29 4.94 21.93
N LEU A 406 -19.24 4.36 20.72
CA LEU A 406 -18.81 2.99 20.52
C LEU A 406 -17.32 2.84 20.81
N GLY A 407 -16.93 1.89 21.64
CA GLY A 407 -15.54 1.63 22.02
C GLY A 407 -15.08 0.20 21.73
N GLU A 408 -16.02 -0.74 21.51
CA GLU A 408 -15.69 -2.13 21.25
C GLU A 408 -16.74 -2.80 20.40
N ILE A 409 -16.30 -3.70 19.52
CA ILE A 409 -17.14 -4.66 18.84
C ILE A 409 -16.62 -6.09 19.07
N MET A 410 -17.53 -7.05 19.19
CA MET A 410 -17.20 -8.48 19.25
C MET A 410 -18.00 -9.20 18.18
N LEU A 411 -17.35 -10.10 17.45
CA LEU A 411 -17.96 -10.86 16.37
C LEU A 411 -17.85 -12.36 16.64
N THR A 412 -18.98 -13.05 16.55
CA THR A 412 -19.02 -14.51 16.70
C THR A 412 -19.88 -15.14 15.60
N THR A 413 -19.41 -16.25 15.00
CA THR A 413 -20.13 -17.02 14.00
C THR A 413 -20.37 -18.44 14.49
N SER A 414 -21.49 -19.09 14.10
CA SER A 414 -21.93 -20.34 14.72
C SER A 414 -21.56 -21.62 13.97
N LYS A 415 -21.15 -21.57 12.69
CA LYS A 415 -20.92 -22.77 11.85
C LYS A 415 -19.65 -22.76 11.03
N GLU A 416 -18.82 -21.75 11.20
CA GLU A 416 -17.60 -21.56 10.42
C GLU A 416 -16.41 -22.32 11.05
N GLY A 417 -15.42 -22.68 10.25
CA GLY A 417 -14.19 -23.30 10.71
C GLY A 417 -13.43 -22.40 11.72
N MET A 418 -12.59 -23.03 12.56
CA MET A 418 -11.88 -22.31 13.64
C MET A 418 -11.04 -21.13 13.10
N ALA A 419 -10.40 -21.29 11.95
CA ALA A 419 -9.58 -20.24 11.33
C ALA A 419 -10.39 -18.98 10.96
N TRP A 420 -11.57 -19.15 10.34
CA TRP A 420 -12.45 -18.03 9.99
C TRP A 420 -12.98 -17.30 11.23
N ARG A 421 -13.37 -18.04 12.26
CA ARG A 421 -13.83 -17.47 13.54
C ARG A 421 -12.73 -16.67 14.20
N SER A 422 -11.50 -17.19 14.21
CA SER A 422 -10.33 -16.49 14.76
C SER A 422 -10.03 -15.22 13.98
N LEU A 423 -10.08 -15.24 12.65
CA LEU A 423 -9.86 -14.07 11.81
C LEU A 423 -10.88 -12.96 12.08
N LEU A 424 -12.19 -13.30 12.15
CA LEU A 424 -13.24 -12.33 12.48
C LEU A 424 -13.07 -11.75 13.88
N ASN A 425 -12.62 -12.56 14.83
CA ASN A 425 -12.34 -12.08 16.19
C ASN A 425 -11.14 -11.11 16.21
N GLN A 426 -10.04 -11.43 15.53
CA GLN A 426 -8.89 -10.53 15.40
C GLN A 426 -9.26 -9.23 14.69
N PHE A 427 -10.08 -9.32 13.65
CA PHE A 427 -10.63 -8.13 12.98
C PHE A 427 -11.45 -7.25 13.94
N ALA A 428 -12.32 -7.85 14.74
CA ALA A 428 -13.12 -7.13 15.74
C ALA A 428 -12.22 -6.44 16.79
N ILE A 429 -11.16 -7.13 17.23
CA ILE A 429 -10.15 -6.56 18.15
C ILE A 429 -9.45 -5.35 17.51
N ALA A 430 -9.01 -5.46 16.27
CA ALA A 430 -8.35 -4.36 15.56
C ALA A 430 -9.25 -3.12 15.42
N VAL A 431 -10.53 -3.31 15.06
CA VAL A 431 -11.52 -2.22 15.00
C VAL A 431 -11.74 -1.63 16.38
N SER A 432 -11.87 -2.45 17.42
CA SER A 432 -12.06 -1.99 18.80
C SER A 432 -10.88 -1.17 19.30
N ILE A 433 -9.65 -1.60 19.02
CA ILE A 433 -8.45 -0.83 19.33
C ILE A 433 -8.48 0.52 18.60
N GLY A 434 -8.79 0.57 17.32
CA GLY A 434 -8.92 1.81 16.57
C GLY A 434 -9.96 2.76 17.16
N LEU A 435 -11.14 2.27 17.55
CA LEU A 435 -12.18 3.05 18.23
C LEU A 435 -11.70 3.60 19.57
N GLN A 436 -10.93 2.80 20.33
CA GLN A 436 -10.34 3.21 21.62
C GLN A 436 -9.23 4.25 21.48
N TYR A 437 -8.57 4.30 20.33
CA TYR A 437 -7.63 5.36 19.95
C TYR A 437 -8.32 6.58 19.30
N GLY A 438 -9.65 6.59 19.22
CA GLY A 438 -10.41 7.73 18.70
C GLY A 438 -10.62 7.76 17.20
N VAL A 439 -10.31 6.67 16.48
CA VAL A 439 -10.67 6.57 15.06
C VAL A 439 -12.20 6.66 14.93
N PRO A 440 -12.73 7.60 14.13
CA PRO A 440 -14.17 7.76 13.98
C PRO A 440 -14.82 6.51 13.37
N LEU A 441 -15.96 6.07 13.89
CA LEU A 441 -16.72 4.94 13.33
C LEU A 441 -17.03 5.15 11.84
N ASP A 442 -17.27 6.39 11.40
CA ASP A 442 -17.56 6.72 10.00
C ASP A 442 -16.39 6.36 9.06
N ALA A 443 -15.14 6.40 9.52
CA ALA A 443 -13.98 5.96 8.74
C ALA A 443 -14.02 4.46 8.46
N PHE A 444 -14.39 3.66 9.46
CA PHE A 444 -14.60 2.21 9.29
C PHE A 444 -15.80 1.91 8.39
N VAL A 445 -16.90 2.63 8.57
CA VAL A 445 -18.11 2.48 7.74
C VAL A 445 -17.78 2.73 6.27
N LYS A 446 -17.10 3.83 5.94
CA LYS A 446 -16.68 4.14 4.57
C LYS A 446 -15.76 3.08 3.96
N SER A 447 -14.91 2.48 4.78
CA SER A 447 -13.92 1.49 4.30
C SER A 447 -14.52 0.10 4.11
N PHE A 448 -15.52 -0.30 4.90
CA PHE A 448 -15.98 -1.67 4.99
C PHE A 448 -17.39 -1.92 4.50
N THR A 449 -18.21 -0.90 4.25
CA THR A 449 -19.48 -1.07 3.53
C THR A 449 -19.24 -1.38 2.05
N PHE A 450 -20.16 -2.13 1.44
CA PHE A 450 -20.13 -2.54 0.04
C PHE A 450 -18.97 -3.47 -0.36
N GLN A 451 -18.16 -3.95 0.60
CA GLN A 451 -17.14 -4.96 0.33
C GLN A 451 -17.80 -6.30 -0.01
N LYS A 452 -17.46 -6.83 -1.21
CA LYS A 452 -18.09 -8.02 -1.76
C LYS A 452 -17.22 -9.26 -1.62
N PHE A 453 -17.63 -10.19 -0.78
CA PHE A 453 -17.05 -11.53 -0.63
C PHE A 453 -18.05 -12.47 0.07
N GLU A 454 -17.86 -13.77 -0.08
CA GLU A 454 -18.72 -14.77 0.57
C GLU A 454 -18.38 -14.98 2.06
N PRO A 455 -19.37 -15.19 2.94
CA PRO A 455 -20.80 -15.32 2.61
C PRO A 455 -21.50 -13.98 2.41
N SER A 456 -22.33 -13.91 1.36
CA SER A 456 -23.11 -12.75 0.95
C SER A 456 -24.58 -13.12 0.72
N GLY A 457 -25.48 -12.16 0.59
CA GLY A 457 -26.86 -12.39 0.21
C GLY A 457 -27.91 -11.85 1.18
N MET A 458 -29.06 -12.53 1.23
CA MET A 458 -30.19 -12.08 2.07
C MET A 458 -29.84 -12.10 3.55
N VAL A 459 -30.30 -11.06 4.24
CA VAL A 459 -30.14 -10.88 5.69
C VAL A 459 -31.48 -11.10 6.39
N SER A 460 -31.44 -11.90 7.45
CA SER A 460 -32.60 -12.09 8.36
C SER A 460 -32.16 -11.91 9.81
N GLY A 461 -32.97 -11.23 10.62
CA GLY A 461 -32.62 -10.84 12.01
C GLY A 461 -31.92 -9.47 12.05
N GLY A 462 -31.08 -9.24 13.08
CA GLY A 462 -30.47 -7.94 13.33
C GLY A 462 -31.50 -6.87 13.72
N SER A 463 -31.31 -5.64 13.27
CA SER A 463 -32.29 -4.56 13.43
C SER A 463 -33.51 -4.74 12.52
N GLY A 464 -33.46 -5.65 11.57
CA GLY A 464 -34.49 -5.81 10.52
C GLY A 464 -34.42 -4.75 9.41
N ARG A 465 -33.51 -3.78 9.52
CA ARG A 465 -33.38 -2.66 8.57
C ARG A 465 -32.48 -3.00 7.38
N VAL A 466 -31.52 -3.92 7.53
CA VAL A 466 -30.66 -4.43 6.46
C VAL A 466 -31.23 -5.74 5.94
N LYS A 467 -31.65 -5.80 4.67
CA LYS A 467 -32.27 -6.98 4.03
C LYS A 467 -31.33 -7.77 3.11
N MET A 468 -30.27 -7.14 2.66
CA MET A 468 -29.25 -7.76 1.81
C MET A 468 -27.87 -7.18 2.15
N ALA A 469 -26.84 -8.00 2.08
CA ALA A 469 -25.47 -7.57 2.30
C ALA A 469 -24.51 -8.25 1.31
N CYS A 470 -23.49 -7.50 0.89
CA CYS A 470 -22.47 -7.97 -0.02
C CYS A 470 -21.45 -8.91 0.67
N SER A 471 -21.39 -8.87 2.00
CA SER A 471 -20.59 -9.74 2.85
C SER A 471 -21.05 -9.63 4.31
N ILE A 472 -20.53 -10.50 5.19
CA ILE A 472 -20.75 -10.35 6.64
C ILE A 472 -20.19 -9.00 7.14
N VAL A 473 -19.04 -8.55 6.62
CA VAL A 473 -18.43 -7.27 7.02
C VAL A 473 -19.29 -6.08 6.57
N ASP A 474 -19.81 -6.10 5.33
CA ASP A 474 -20.76 -5.09 4.85
C ASP A 474 -22.01 -5.03 5.75
N TYR A 475 -22.55 -6.17 6.15
CA TYR A 475 -23.68 -6.23 7.09
C TYR A 475 -23.35 -5.56 8.42
N ILE A 476 -22.20 -5.91 9.02
CA ILE A 476 -21.78 -5.39 10.32
C ILE A 476 -21.67 -3.87 10.30
N PHE A 477 -20.97 -3.30 9.31
CA PHE A 477 -20.75 -1.85 9.27
C PHE A 477 -22.00 -1.07 8.86
N ARG A 478 -22.93 -1.64 8.10
CA ARG A 478 -24.27 -1.07 7.90
C ARG A 478 -25.05 -1.00 9.21
N GLU A 479 -25.09 -2.09 9.97
CA GLU A 479 -25.78 -2.12 11.28
C GLU A 479 -25.17 -1.15 12.28
N LEU A 480 -23.83 -1.07 12.34
CA LEU A 480 -23.14 -0.11 13.20
C LEU A 480 -23.42 1.34 12.77
N ALA A 481 -23.44 1.63 11.48
CA ALA A 481 -23.75 2.95 10.95
C ALA A 481 -25.19 3.39 11.25
N ILE A 482 -26.14 2.47 11.09
CA ILE A 482 -27.55 2.71 11.38
C ILE A 482 -27.76 2.96 12.87
N ASN A 483 -27.15 2.13 13.74
CA ASN A 483 -27.40 2.17 15.18
C ASN A 483 -26.61 3.26 15.93
N HIS A 484 -25.43 3.67 15.43
CA HIS A 484 -24.54 4.57 16.15
C HIS A 484 -24.26 5.90 15.42
N LEU A 485 -24.55 5.99 14.10
CA LEU A 485 -24.34 7.21 13.30
C LEU A 485 -25.64 7.76 12.69
N ASN A 486 -26.78 7.11 12.93
CA ASN A 486 -28.09 7.44 12.34
C ASN A 486 -28.05 7.52 10.79
N ARG A 487 -27.26 6.62 10.16
CA ARG A 487 -27.07 6.57 8.70
C ARG A 487 -28.18 5.71 8.06
N ASP A 488 -29.36 6.32 7.91
CA ASP A 488 -30.53 5.67 7.31
C ASP A 488 -30.36 5.39 5.81
N ASP A 489 -29.44 6.10 5.16
CA ASP A 489 -29.06 5.88 3.76
C ASP A 489 -28.40 4.51 3.51
N LEU A 490 -27.89 3.84 4.55
CA LEU A 490 -27.32 2.50 4.48
C LEU A 490 -28.34 1.39 4.84
N SER A 491 -29.57 1.76 5.19
CA SER A 491 -30.66 0.83 5.45
C SER A 491 -31.46 0.51 4.17
N HIS A 492 -32.14 -0.65 4.16
CA HIS A 492 -33.10 -1.02 3.11
C HIS A 492 -34.54 -0.75 3.51
N VAL A 493 -34.79 -0.58 4.83
CA VAL A 493 -36.11 -0.33 5.42
C VAL A 493 -35.93 0.74 6.48
N LEU A 494 -36.80 1.76 6.49
CA LEU A 494 -36.80 2.80 7.52
C LEU A 494 -37.34 2.25 8.85
N ALA A 495 -36.96 2.88 9.96
CA ALA A 495 -37.39 2.42 11.29
C ALA A 495 -38.93 2.45 11.47
N GLU A 496 -39.59 3.48 10.91
CA GLU A 496 -41.03 3.67 10.92
C GLU A 496 -41.80 2.60 10.15
N ASP A 497 -41.18 1.97 9.14
CA ASP A 497 -41.78 0.90 8.33
C ASP A 497 -41.72 -0.49 9.02
N LEU A 498 -41.02 -0.60 10.13
CA LEU A 498 -40.95 -1.84 10.92
C LEU A 498 -42.06 -1.95 11.96
N ASP A 499 -42.81 -0.89 12.24
CA ASP A 499 -43.95 -0.93 13.17
C ASP A 499 -45.12 -1.70 12.58
N SER A 500 -45.73 -2.55 13.40
CA SER A 500 -46.85 -3.40 13.00
C SER A 500 -48.11 -2.63 12.52
N THR A 501 -48.15 -1.31 12.77
CA THR A 501 -49.23 -0.42 12.31
C THR A 501 -48.98 0.12 10.90
N SER A 502 -47.81 -0.04 10.32
CA SER A 502 -47.46 0.43 8.96
C SER A 502 -48.16 -0.39 7.86
N ILE A 503 -48.61 -1.62 8.17
CA ILE A 503 -49.36 -2.52 7.24
C ILE A 503 -50.79 -2.01 6.95
N SER A 504 -51.32 -1.10 7.77
CA SER A 504 -52.73 -0.61 7.67
C SER A 504 -52.89 0.74 6.97
N ARG A 505 -51.85 1.33 6.38
CA ARG A 505 -51.91 2.61 5.64
C ARG A 505 -51.58 2.46 4.17
N PRO A 506 -52.61 2.32 3.29
CA PRO A 506 -52.37 2.19 1.84
C PRO A 506 -51.93 3.50 1.15
N GLU A 507 -51.95 4.64 1.84
CA GLU A 507 -51.71 5.95 1.21
C GLU A 507 -50.24 6.41 1.21
N HIS A 508 -49.31 5.73 1.92
CA HIS A 508 -47.90 6.17 2.01
C HIS A 508 -46.91 5.43 1.10
N THR A 509 -47.34 4.37 0.40
CA THR A 509 -46.45 3.56 -0.45
C THR A 509 -46.14 4.18 -1.82
N SER A 510 -46.87 5.19 -2.27
CA SER A 510 -46.60 5.86 -3.55
C SER A 510 -45.64 7.03 -3.47
N ASP A 511 -45.56 7.72 -2.32
CA ASP A 511 -44.70 8.91 -2.17
C ASP A 511 -43.25 8.58 -1.82
N GLY A 512 -43.00 7.51 -1.09
CA GLY A 512 -41.64 7.06 -0.71
C GLY A 512 -40.83 6.57 -1.92
N ILE A 513 -41.46 5.84 -2.83
CA ILE A 513 -40.81 5.34 -4.05
C ILE A 513 -40.55 6.48 -5.05
N ALA A 514 -41.48 7.46 -5.15
CA ALA A 514 -41.33 8.60 -6.04
C ALA A 514 -40.20 9.55 -5.61
N ARG A 515 -39.96 9.72 -4.32
CA ARG A 515 -38.87 10.58 -3.81
C ARG A 515 -37.49 9.95 -4.03
N ASN A 516 -37.33 8.64 -3.88
CA ASN A 516 -36.06 7.97 -4.11
C ASN A 516 -35.69 7.89 -5.61
N VAL A 517 -36.67 7.74 -6.48
CA VAL A 517 -36.44 7.74 -7.95
C VAL A 517 -36.12 9.14 -8.47
N GLY A 518 -36.69 10.18 -7.87
CA GLY A 518 -36.39 11.58 -8.21
C GLY A 518 -34.97 12.01 -7.82
N HIS A 519 -34.45 11.53 -6.68
CA HIS A 519 -33.12 11.88 -6.23
C HIS A 519 -32.01 11.13 -7.00
N GLN A 520 -32.25 9.88 -7.40
CA GLN A 520 -31.31 9.15 -8.25
C GLN A 520 -31.25 9.70 -9.69
N ARG A 521 -32.37 10.20 -10.23
CA ARG A 521 -32.37 10.83 -11.56
C ARG A 521 -31.64 12.19 -11.58
N ASN A 522 -31.69 12.95 -10.49
CA ASN A 522 -30.98 14.23 -10.41
C ASN A 522 -29.46 14.09 -10.22
N ILE A 523 -28.98 13.00 -9.56
CA ILE A 523 -27.54 12.75 -9.43
C ILE A 523 -26.96 12.21 -10.75
N GLN A 524 -27.72 11.41 -11.50
CA GLN A 524 -27.25 10.86 -12.77
C GLN A 524 -27.26 11.90 -13.90
N THR A 525 -28.23 12.83 -13.91
CA THR A 525 -28.28 13.93 -14.87
C THR A 525 -27.22 15.01 -14.63
N THR A 526 -26.77 15.21 -13.38
CA THR A 526 -25.68 16.17 -13.09
C THR A 526 -24.30 15.59 -13.42
N LEU A 527 -24.11 14.28 -13.31
CA LEU A 527 -22.86 13.63 -13.70
C LEU A 527 -22.71 13.48 -15.23
N ASP A 528 -23.82 13.27 -15.96
CA ASP A 528 -23.80 13.14 -17.43
C ASP A 528 -23.58 14.49 -18.14
N VAL A 529 -23.98 15.61 -17.56
CA VAL A 529 -23.83 16.93 -18.20
C VAL A 529 -22.39 17.47 -18.07
N ASP A 530 -21.68 17.15 -16.97
CA ASP A 530 -20.30 17.61 -16.78
C ASP A 530 -19.24 16.74 -17.50
N MET A 531 -19.54 15.48 -17.82
CA MET A 531 -18.60 14.61 -18.54
C MET A 531 -18.56 14.83 -20.06
N TRP A 532 -19.62 15.42 -20.66
CA TRP A 532 -19.67 15.63 -22.11
C TRP A 532 -19.17 17.00 -22.56
N ASN A 533 -19.05 17.97 -21.67
CA ASN A 533 -18.51 19.30 -22.00
C ASN A 533 -16.97 19.41 -21.94
N TYR A 534 -16.26 18.33 -21.58
CA TYR A 534 -14.80 18.34 -21.52
C TYR A 534 -14.11 17.71 -22.75
N THR A 535 -14.88 17.29 -23.77
CA THR A 535 -14.34 16.63 -24.97
C THR A 535 -14.07 17.53 -26.16
N ASP A 536 -14.38 18.84 -26.08
CA ASP A 536 -14.27 19.73 -27.27
C ASP A 536 -13.00 20.61 -27.30
N THR A 537 -12.05 20.48 -26.38
CA THR A 537 -10.84 21.33 -26.40
C THR A 537 -9.53 20.62 -26.09
N VAL A 538 -9.32 19.40 -26.57
CA VAL A 538 -7.96 18.84 -26.67
C VAL A 538 -7.69 18.44 -28.12
N PRO A 539 -6.90 19.20 -28.88
CA PRO A 539 -6.52 18.83 -30.23
C PRO A 539 -5.42 17.77 -30.17
N PHE A 540 -5.72 16.57 -30.58
CA PHE A 540 -4.76 15.58 -31.07
C PHE A 540 -4.91 15.43 -32.58
#